data_de09641b7d152bb686232d84c2bf5378
#
_entry.id   de09641b7d152bb686232d84c2bf5378
#
_cell.length_a   1.000
_cell.length_b   1.000
_cell.length_c   1.000
_cell.angle_alpha   90.00
_cell.angle_beta   90.00
_cell.angle_gamma   90.00
#
_symmetry.space_group_name_H-M   'P 1'
#
loop_
_entity.id
_entity.type
_entity.pdbx_description
1 polymer ?
#
loop_
_entity_poly.entity_id
_entity_poly.type
_entity_poly.pdbx_seq_one_letter_code
_entity_poly.pdbx_strand_id
1 'polypeptide(L)'
;AAEFVGAETRYPSMVLKVNESNLVSFTRTGVQVPAIDLRGMYRALFLADSQDKKATAAERLKRHNSILDVVLEKAKTVRKDLGQRDQRKFDEYFEAVRTLEKKIAQQEPWLDKPKPQTDRPEPPQGKGTAADLKAMVELIALAIQTDSTRAITLSSGFANGDFGFVFAFTI
;
A
#
# COMPACT_ATOMS: atom_id res chain seq x y z
N ALA A 1 -11.99 -3.92 2.09
CA ALA A 1 -11.58 -4.76 0.97
C ALA A 1 -10.08 -5.03 1.01
N ALA A 2 -9.20 -4.03 0.93
CA ALA A 2 -7.74 -4.21 0.88
C ALA A 2 -7.15 -5.07 2.02
N GLU A 3 -7.69 -4.99 3.22
CA GLU A 3 -7.25 -5.78 4.37
C GLU A 3 -7.57 -7.28 4.23
N PHE A 4 -8.59 -7.62 3.46
CA PHE A 4 -8.99 -9.01 3.25
C PHE A 4 -8.34 -9.61 2.00
N VAL A 5 -8.39 -8.91 0.87
CA VAL A 5 -7.93 -9.46 -0.42
C VAL A 5 -6.47 -9.18 -0.72
N GLY A 6 -5.88 -8.19 -0.05
CA GLY A 6 -4.50 -7.75 -0.31
C GLY A 6 -3.43 -8.47 0.50
N ALA A 7 -3.81 -9.34 1.43
CA ALA A 7 -2.85 -10.01 2.31
C ALA A 7 -1.87 -10.93 1.56
N GLU A 8 -2.30 -11.48 0.43
CA GLU A 8 -1.54 -12.44 -0.38
C GLU A 8 -0.85 -11.80 -1.59
N THR A 9 -1.00 -10.49 -1.77
CA THR A 9 -0.44 -9.77 -2.90
C THR A 9 0.74 -8.90 -2.52
N ARG A 10 1.61 -8.59 -3.49
CA ARG A 10 2.78 -7.71 -3.28
C ARG A 10 2.36 -6.33 -2.76
N TYR A 11 1.28 -5.78 -3.32
CA TYR A 11 0.70 -4.51 -2.92
C TYR A 11 -0.70 -4.75 -2.36
N PRO A 12 -0.91 -4.66 -1.06
CA PRO A 12 -2.23 -4.87 -0.45
C PRO A 12 -3.31 -3.96 -1.02
N SER A 13 -2.92 -2.76 -1.44
CA SER A 13 -3.74 -1.85 -2.22
C SER A 13 -2.87 -0.85 -2.98
N MET A 14 -3.36 -0.34 -4.10
CA MET A 14 -2.73 0.74 -4.84
C MET A 14 -3.70 1.91 -4.99
N VAL A 15 -3.23 3.11 -4.67
CA VAL A 15 -3.96 4.36 -4.88
C VAL A 15 -3.32 5.07 -6.05
N LEU A 16 -4.08 5.30 -7.10
CA LEU A 16 -3.60 5.80 -8.38
C LEU A 16 -4.25 7.14 -8.69
N LYS A 17 -3.50 7.99 -9.40
CA LYS A 17 -4.01 9.26 -9.89
C LYS A 17 -3.61 9.50 -11.34
N VAL A 18 -4.53 10.09 -12.08
CA VAL A 18 -4.28 10.69 -13.39
C VAL A 18 -4.76 12.13 -13.32
N ASN A 19 -3.93 13.06 -13.77
CA ASN A 19 -4.14 14.47 -13.58
C ASN A 19 -4.00 14.92 -12.10
N GLU A 20 -4.13 16.20 -11.84
CA GLU A 20 -4.13 16.74 -10.47
C GLU A 20 -5.44 16.37 -9.77
N SER A 21 -5.45 15.26 -9.10
CA SER A 21 -6.58 14.89 -8.27
C SER A 21 -6.25 15.12 -6.80
N ASN A 22 -7.13 15.81 -6.12
CA ASN A 22 -7.07 16.03 -4.68
C ASN A 22 -7.59 14.82 -3.89
N LEU A 23 -7.76 13.67 -4.55
CA LEU A 23 -8.25 12.49 -3.86
C LEU A 23 -7.24 12.05 -2.82
N VAL A 24 -7.67 12.06 -1.60
CA VAL A 24 -6.89 11.59 -0.45
C VAL A 24 -7.51 10.28 0.02
N SER A 25 -6.73 9.22 -0.04
CA SER A 25 -7.12 7.93 0.53
C SER A 25 -6.48 7.76 1.89
N PHE A 26 -7.24 7.19 2.84
CA PHE A 26 -6.77 6.96 4.19
C PHE A 26 -6.88 5.48 4.55
N THR A 27 -5.94 5.02 5.36
CA THR A 27 -6.08 3.72 6.04
C THR A 27 -7.20 3.81 7.10
N ARG A 28 -7.63 2.66 7.61
CA ARG A 28 -8.59 2.61 8.72
C ARG A 28 -8.09 3.34 9.98
N THR A 29 -6.79 3.46 10.14
CA THR A 29 -6.14 4.19 11.24
C THR A 29 -5.94 5.68 10.96
N GLY A 30 -6.49 6.21 9.87
CA GLY A 30 -6.39 7.63 9.50
C GLY A 30 -5.07 8.05 8.84
N VAL A 31 -4.18 7.11 8.51
CA VAL A 31 -2.94 7.42 7.80
C VAL A 31 -3.23 7.63 6.32
N GLN A 32 -2.78 8.76 5.78
CA GLN A 32 -2.91 9.08 4.37
C GLN A 32 -2.09 8.12 3.50
N VAL A 33 -2.73 7.58 2.47
CA VAL A 33 -2.07 6.75 1.45
C VAL A 33 -1.75 7.63 0.24
N PRO A 34 -0.48 7.81 -0.11
CA PRO A 34 -0.11 8.64 -1.25
C PRO A 34 -0.57 7.98 -2.57
N ALA A 35 -1.16 8.80 -3.45
CA ALA A 35 -1.50 8.36 -4.79
C ALA A 35 -0.28 8.41 -5.70
N ILE A 36 -0.09 7.37 -6.50
CA ILE A 36 0.99 7.25 -7.49
C ILE A 36 0.47 7.52 -8.90
N ASP A 37 1.31 8.12 -9.72
CA ASP A 37 1.04 8.41 -11.12
C ASP A 37 1.33 7.21 -12.03
N LEU A 38 1.08 7.38 -13.33
CA LEU A 38 1.28 6.37 -14.36
C LEU A 38 2.71 5.77 -14.34
N ARG A 39 3.73 6.63 -14.31
CA ARG A 39 5.13 6.20 -14.29
C ARG A 39 5.48 5.50 -12.97
N GLY A 40 4.98 6.03 -11.86
CA GLY A 40 5.16 5.43 -10.54
C GLY A 40 4.55 4.04 -10.46
N MET A 41 3.37 3.84 -11.02
CA MET A 41 2.73 2.53 -11.11
C MET A 41 3.55 1.54 -11.94
N TYR A 42 4.00 1.94 -13.13
CA TYR A 42 4.83 1.09 -13.98
C TYR A 42 6.11 0.65 -13.25
N ARG A 43 6.81 1.58 -12.62
CA ARG A 43 8.02 1.30 -11.84
C ARG A 43 7.75 0.38 -10.65
N ALA A 44 6.65 0.60 -9.95
CA ALA A 44 6.26 -0.25 -8.84
C ALA A 44 6.04 -1.69 -9.30
N LEU A 45 5.36 -1.90 -10.43
CA LEU A 45 4.99 -3.22 -10.92
C LEU A 45 6.17 -3.98 -11.56
N PHE A 46 6.96 -3.33 -12.39
CA PHE A 46 7.86 -4.01 -13.34
C PHE A 46 9.34 -3.72 -13.12
N LEU A 47 9.72 -2.54 -12.63
CA LEU A 47 11.14 -2.27 -12.42
C LEU A 47 11.65 -2.95 -11.15
N ALA A 48 12.72 -3.71 -11.31
CA ALA A 48 13.40 -4.32 -10.17
C ALA A 48 13.87 -3.22 -9.20
N ASP A 49 13.69 -3.48 -7.92
CA ASP A 49 14.24 -2.60 -6.89
C ASP A 49 15.77 -2.71 -6.90
N SER A 50 16.45 -1.58 -6.86
CA SER A 50 17.92 -1.59 -6.73
C SER A 50 18.33 -2.31 -5.46
N GLN A 51 19.55 -2.89 -5.45
CA GLN A 51 20.10 -3.56 -4.27
C GLN A 51 20.04 -2.65 -3.03
N ASP A 52 20.35 -1.37 -3.20
CA ASP A 52 20.29 -0.38 -2.11
C ASP A 52 18.88 -0.19 -1.56
N LYS A 53 17.85 -0.20 -2.44
CA LYS A 53 16.46 -0.11 -2.01
C LYS A 53 16.00 -1.37 -1.27
N LYS A 54 16.42 -2.54 -1.74
CA LYS A 54 16.13 -3.81 -1.05
C LYS A 54 16.79 -3.85 0.32
N ALA A 55 18.07 -3.49 0.42
CA ALA A 55 18.79 -3.42 1.68
C ALA A 55 18.13 -2.43 2.65
N THR A 56 17.77 -1.23 2.17
CA THR A 56 17.07 -0.22 2.97
C THR A 56 15.69 -0.71 3.43
N ALA A 57 14.94 -1.41 2.58
CA ALA A 57 13.63 -1.97 2.94
C ALA A 57 13.77 -3.07 4.00
N ALA A 58 14.72 -3.99 3.82
CA ALA A 58 15.02 -5.05 4.79
C ALA A 58 15.46 -4.47 6.15
N GLU A 59 16.30 -3.44 6.14
CA GLU A 59 16.73 -2.74 7.36
C GLU A 59 15.56 -2.04 8.06
N ARG A 60 14.66 -1.40 7.30
CA ARG A 60 13.44 -0.80 7.85
C ARG A 60 12.54 -1.85 8.50
N LEU A 61 12.34 -3.00 7.87
CA LEU A 61 11.55 -4.10 8.43
C LEU A 61 12.16 -4.61 9.75
N LYS A 62 13.47 -4.86 9.78
CA LYS A 62 14.18 -5.26 10.99
C LYS A 62 14.04 -4.23 12.12
N ARG A 63 14.16 -2.94 11.78
CA ARG A 63 14.01 -1.85 12.75
C ARG A 63 12.58 -1.76 13.29
N HIS A 64 11.57 -1.91 12.43
CA HIS A 64 10.16 -1.93 12.85
C HIS A 64 9.88 -3.10 13.77
N ASN A 65 10.33 -4.31 13.44
CA ASN A 65 10.17 -5.48 14.30
C ASN A 65 10.81 -5.27 15.65
N SER A 66 12.05 -4.76 15.70
CA SER A 66 12.73 -4.48 16.96
C SER A 66 12.01 -3.44 17.84
N ILE A 67 11.44 -2.38 17.24
CA ILE A 67 10.67 -1.38 17.98
C ILE A 67 9.37 -1.99 18.52
N LEU A 68 8.68 -2.80 17.71
CA LEU A 68 7.44 -3.46 18.11
C LEU A 68 7.66 -4.44 19.26
N ASP A 69 8.72 -5.23 19.23
CA ASP A 69 9.09 -6.14 20.31
C ASP A 69 9.28 -5.38 21.64
N VAL A 70 10.02 -4.27 21.63
CA VAL A 70 10.25 -3.42 22.82
C VAL A 70 8.93 -2.82 23.32
N VAL A 71 8.08 -2.34 22.42
CA VAL A 71 6.77 -1.78 22.76
C VAL A 71 5.87 -2.84 23.40
N LEU A 72 5.82 -4.04 22.82
CA LEU A 72 5.02 -5.15 23.32
C LEU A 72 5.49 -5.62 24.72
N GLU A 73 6.79 -5.69 24.95
CA GLU A 73 7.36 -6.08 26.24
C GLU A 73 7.00 -5.07 27.34
N LYS A 74 7.26 -3.79 27.07
CA LYS A 74 6.92 -2.71 28.01
C LYS A 74 5.42 -2.65 28.28
N ALA A 75 4.64 -2.84 27.24
CA ALA A 75 3.21 -2.80 27.32
C ALA A 75 2.63 -3.93 28.21
N LYS A 76 3.18 -5.16 28.17
CA LYS A 76 2.79 -6.24 29.09
C LYS A 76 3.01 -5.87 30.56
N THR A 77 4.05 -5.11 30.85
CA THR A 77 4.35 -4.64 32.20
C THR A 77 3.35 -3.59 32.65
N VAL A 78 3.11 -2.57 31.82
CA VAL A 78 2.17 -1.48 32.12
C VAL A 78 0.73 -2.01 32.30
N ARG A 79 0.32 -2.99 31.49
CA ARG A 79 -1.04 -3.59 31.58
C ARG A 79 -1.38 -4.10 32.96
N LYS A 80 -0.41 -4.62 33.72
CA LYS A 80 -0.63 -5.17 35.04
C LYS A 80 -1.02 -4.11 36.07
N ASP A 81 -0.59 -2.88 35.87
CA ASP A 81 -0.78 -1.76 36.78
C ASP A 81 -2.01 -0.90 36.41
N LEU A 82 -2.74 -1.27 35.33
CA LEU A 82 -3.90 -0.54 34.85
C LEU A 82 -5.20 -1.06 35.47
N GLY A 83 -6.16 -0.14 35.71
CA GLY A 83 -7.52 -0.50 36.05
C GLY A 83 -8.29 -1.15 34.87
N GLN A 84 -9.38 -1.87 35.18
CA GLN A 84 -10.13 -2.66 34.17
C GLN A 84 -10.58 -1.86 32.92
N ARG A 85 -10.92 -0.57 33.08
CA ARG A 85 -11.35 0.28 31.96
C ARG A 85 -10.17 0.61 31.03
N ASP A 86 -9.02 0.85 31.59
CA ASP A 86 -7.83 1.21 30.84
C ASP A 86 -7.19 -0.04 30.22
N GLN A 87 -7.33 -1.20 30.86
CA GLN A 87 -6.92 -2.48 30.28
C GLN A 87 -7.62 -2.77 28.93
N ARG A 88 -8.92 -2.43 28.77
CA ARG A 88 -9.61 -2.62 27.49
C ARG A 88 -9.05 -1.76 26.37
N LYS A 89 -8.82 -0.48 26.65
CA LYS A 89 -8.17 0.42 25.66
C LYS A 89 -6.76 -0.02 25.31
N PHE A 90 -6.09 -0.58 26.29
CA PHE A 90 -4.76 -1.12 26.11
C PHE A 90 -4.76 -2.38 25.25
N ASP A 91 -5.74 -3.29 25.45
CA ASP A 91 -5.91 -4.47 24.62
C ASP A 91 -6.24 -4.11 23.16
N GLU A 92 -7.05 -3.05 22.92
CA GLU A 92 -7.31 -2.52 21.57
C GLU A 92 -6.01 -2.01 20.92
N TYR A 93 -5.16 -1.31 21.66
CA TYR A 93 -3.84 -0.88 21.19
C TYR A 93 -2.94 -2.06 20.84
N PHE A 94 -2.93 -3.10 21.67
CA PHE A 94 -2.17 -4.33 21.41
C PHE A 94 -2.61 -5.04 20.14
N GLU A 95 -3.91 -5.15 19.91
CA GLU A 95 -4.42 -5.75 18.68
C GLU A 95 -4.03 -4.91 17.44
N ALA A 96 -3.98 -3.58 17.56
CA ALA A 96 -3.49 -2.71 16.49
C ALA A 96 -1.99 -2.97 16.21
N VAL A 97 -1.16 -3.10 17.23
CA VAL A 97 0.27 -3.41 17.10
C VAL A 97 0.48 -4.78 16.47
N ARG A 98 -0.23 -5.82 16.92
CA ARG A 98 -0.18 -7.17 16.33
C ARG A 98 -0.62 -7.18 14.87
N THR A 99 -1.62 -6.38 14.52
CA THR A 99 -2.06 -6.24 13.14
C THR A 99 -0.96 -5.63 12.27
N LEU A 100 -0.22 -4.67 12.82
CA LEU A 100 0.93 -4.07 12.14
C LEU A 100 2.07 -5.08 11.96
N GLU A 101 2.40 -5.86 12.99
CA GLU A 101 3.39 -6.94 12.89
C GLU A 101 3.06 -7.93 11.77
N LYS A 102 1.81 -8.39 11.73
CA LYS A 102 1.34 -9.29 10.66
C LYS A 102 1.51 -8.68 9.27
N LYS A 103 1.16 -7.39 9.10
CA LYS A 103 1.34 -6.67 7.84
C LYS A 103 2.81 -6.57 7.43
N ILE A 104 3.69 -6.31 8.39
CA ILE A 104 5.14 -6.26 8.14
C ILE A 104 5.67 -7.64 7.73
N ALA A 105 5.32 -8.69 8.47
CA ALA A 105 5.72 -10.06 8.15
C ALA A 105 5.20 -10.53 6.77
N GLN A 106 4.01 -10.09 6.35
CA GLN A 106 3.47 -10.38 5.03
C GLN A 106 4.24 -9.69 3.89
N GLN A 107 4.93 -8.58 4.14
CA GLN A 107 5.72 -7.88 3.13
C GLN A 107 7.12 -8.46 2.95
N GLU A 108 7.66 -9.10 3.97
CA GLU A 108 9.03 -9.64 3.96
C GLU A 108 9.30 -10.61 2.80
N PRO A 109 8.44 -11.61 2.50
CA PRO A 109 8.66 -12.54 1.39
C PRO A 109 8.69 -11.87 0.01
N TRP A 110 8.09 -10.68 -0.12
CA TRP A 110 8.03 -9.95 -1.39
C TRP A 110 9.30 -9.18 -1.72
N LEU A 111 10.22 -9.00 -0.74
CA LEU A 111 11.52 -8.35 -1.00
C LEU A 111 12.39 -9.17 -1.96
N ASP A 112 12.34 -10.49 -1.84
CA ASP A 112 13.16 -11.40 -2.65
C ASP A 112 12.42 -11.94 -3.88
N LYS A 113 11.09 -11.87 -3.89
CA LYS A 113 10.28 -12.35 -5.00
C LYS A 113 10.44 -11.41 -6.20
N PRO A 114 10.83 -11.94 -7.40
CA PRO A 114 10.99 -11.10 -8.58
C PRO A 114 9.67 -10.43 -8.96
N LYS A 115 9.77 -9.24 -9.56
CA LYS A 115 8.61 -8.55 -10.13
C LYS A 115 8.25 -9.18 -11.48
N PRO A 116 6.97 -9.10 -11.89
CA PRO A 116 6.56 -9.50 -13.23
C PRO A 116 7.39 -8.79 -14.30
N GLN A 117 7.65 -9.46 -15.41
CA GLN A 117 8.30 -8.86 -16.56
C GLN A 117 7.27 -8.37 -17.57
N THR A 118 7.61 -7.35 -18.32
CA THR A 118 6.78 -6.81 -19.39
C THR A 118 7.68 -6.33 -20.52
N ASP A 119 7.23 -6.53 -21.76
CA ASP A 119 7.88 -5.99 -22.96
C ASP A 119 7.49 -4.53 -23.25
N ARG A 120 6.56 -3.98 -22.48
CA ARG A 120 6.13 -2.59 -22.64
C ARG A 120 7.22 -1.64 -22.12
N PRO A 121 7.54 -0.59 -22.89
CA PRO A 121 8.49 0.43 -22.43
C PRO A 121 7.91 1.22 -21.26
N GLU A 122 8.81 1.76 -20.44
CA GLU A 122 8.41 2.69 -19.39
C GLU A 122 7.67 3.90 -19.98
N PRO A 123 6.46 4.22 -19.50
CA PRO A 123 5.74 5.38 -20.01
C PRO A 123 6.46 6.69 -19.65
N PRO A 124 6.32 7.73 -20.47
CA PRO A 124 6.81 9.05 -20.13
C PRO A 124 6.10 9.58 -18.87
N GLN A 125 6.61 10.67 -18.31
CA GLN A 125 5.88 11.38 -17.25
C GLN A 125 4.49 11.74 -17.76
N GLY A 126 3.45 11.33 -17.03
CA GLY A 126 2.07 11.65 -17.38
C GLY A 126 1.82 13.15 -17.36
N LYS A 127 1.04 13.62 -18.32
CA LYS A 127 0.62 15.02 -18.45
C LYS A 127 -0.84 15.24 -18.02
N GLY A 128 -1.46 14.22 -17.47
CA GLY A 128 -2.87 14.25 -17.07
C GLY A 128 -3.83 14.23 -18.26
N THR A 129 -3.49 13.53 -19.32
CA THR A 129 -4.31 13.42 -20.55
C THR A 129 -5.21 12.18 -20.54
N ALA A 130 -6.20 12.15 -21.46
CA ALA A 130 -7.01 10.96 -21.68
C ALA A 130 -6.15 9.74 -22.12
N ALA A 131 -5.04 9.99 -22.82
CA ALA A 131 -4.08 8.95 -23.19
C ALA A 131 -3.41 8.35 -21.94
N ASP A 132 -3.07 9.18 -20.95
CA ASP A 132 -2.50 8.72 -19.67
C ASP A 132 -3.52 7.89 -18.89
N LEU A 133 -4.80 8.28 -18.93
CA LEU A 133 -5.88 7.49 -18.32
C LEU A 133 -6.00 6.11 -18.97
N LYS A 134 -5.99 6.06 -20.31
CA LYS A 134 -6.03 4.79 -21.04
C LYS A 134 -4.82 3.90 -20.66
N ALA A 135 -3.62 4.45 -20.69
CA ALA A 135 -2.41 3.73 -20.29
C ALA A 135 -2.46 3.26 -18.82
N MET A 136 -3.03 4.07 -17.92
CA MET A 136 -3.23 3.70 -16.52
C MET A 136 -4.18 2.50 -16.40
N VAL A 137 -5.31 2.50 -17.12
CA VAL A 137 -6.26 1.37 -17.12
C VAL A 137 -5.61 0.10 -17.67
N GLU A 138 -4.76 0.21 -18.69
CA GLU A 138 -4.00 -0.93 -19.21
C GLU A 138 -3.00 -1.49 -18.17
N LEU A 139 -2.32 -0.62 -17.41
CA LEU A 139 -1.46 -1.06 -16.31
C LEU A 139 -2.25 -1.67 -15.16
N ILE A 140 -3.44 -1.17 -14.86
CA ILE A 140 -4.36 -1.76 -13.88
C ILE A 140 -4.70 -3.20 -14.28
N ALA A 141 -5.07 -3.41 -15.55
CA ALA A 141 -5.36 -4.76 -16.04
C ALA A 141 -4.15 -5.71 -15.87
N LEU A 142 -2.94 -5.25 -16.20
CA LEU A 142 -1.73 -6.03 -15.98
C LEU A 142 -1.45 -6.31 -14.50
N ALA A 143 -1.68 -5.33 -13.62
CA ALA A 143 -1.49 -5.52 -12.18
C ALA A 143 -2.41 -6.61 -11.60
N ILE A 144 -3.66 -6.66 -12.09
CA ILE A 144 -4.63 -7.68 -11.70
C ILE A 144 -4.25 -9.05 -12.30
N GLN A 145 -3.90 -9.10 -13.60
CA GLN A 145 -3.50 -10.34 -14.27
C GLN A 145 -2.26 -10.99 -13.65
N THR A 146 -1.33 -10.18 -13.15
CA THR A 146 -0.12 -10.65 -12.48
C THR A 146 -0.30 -10.89 -10.98
N ASP A 147 -1.51 -10.75 -10.47
CA ASP A 147 -1.86 -10.82 -9.05
C ASP A 147 -0.94 -9.95 -8.16
N SER A 148 -0.45 -8.85 -8.73
CA SER A 148 0.41 -7.90 -8.00
C SER A 148 -0.37 -7.12 -6.95
N THR A 149 -1.66 -6.88 -7.20
CA THR A 149 -2.63 -6.29 -6.27
C THR A 149 -4.05 -6.70 -6.66
N ARG A 150 -4.94 -6.77 -5.67
CA ARG A 150 -6.38 -7.08 -5.84
C ARG A 150 -7.27 -5.91 -5.42
N ALA A 151 -6.69 -4.81 -4.94
CA ALA A 151 -7.44 -3.63 -4.52
C ALA A 151 -6.80 -2.36 -5.09
N ILE A 152 -7.53 -1.67 -5.96
CA ILE A 152 -7.07 -0.46 -6.64
C ILE A 152 -8.11 0.65 -6.47
N THR A 153 -7.64 1.84 -6.15
CA THR A 153 -8.42 3.08 -6.18
C THR A 153 -7.81 3.99 -7.23
N LEU A 154 -8.57 4.37 -8.24
CA LEU A 154 -8.14 5.30 -9.27
C LEU A 154 -8.92 6.61 -9.15
N SER A 155 -8.20 7.72 -9.10
CA SER A 155 -8.76 9.07 -9.24
C SER A 155 -8.37 9.64 -10.59
N SER A 156 -9.35 10.11 -11.35
CA SER A 156 -9.14 10.84 -12.58
C SER A 156 -9.77 12.22 -12.50
N GLY A 157 -8.98 13.27 -12.67
CA GLY A 157 -9.43 14.66 -12.65
C GLY A 157 -10.09 15.15 -13.95
N PHE A 158 -10.69 14.25 -14.74
CA PHE A 158 -11.25 14.59 -16.05
C PHE A 158 -12.67 15.16 -16.04
N ALA A 159 -13.32 15.20 -14.89
CA ALA A 159 -14.63 15.82 -14.79
C ALA A 159 -14.49 17.35 -14.69
N ASN A 160 -15.11 18.08 -15.58
CA ASN A 160 -15.37 19.50 -15.43
C ASN A 160 -16.32 19.70 -14.24
N GLY A 161 -15.80 20.11 -13.10
CA GLY A 161 -16.55 20.26 -11.86
C GLY A 161 -16.68 18.92 -11.10
N ASP A 162 -16.70 18.98 -9.88
CA ASP A 162 -16.95 18.16 -8.70
C ASP A 162 -17.20 16.63 -8.79
N PHE A 163 -17.10 15.98 -9.94
CA PHE A 163 -17.30 14.54 -10.08
C PHE A 163 -15.99 13.82 -10.38
N GLY A 164 -15.25 13.51 -9.34
CA GLY A 164 -14.22 12.47 -9.41
C GLY A 164 -14.89 11.08 -9.44
N PHE A 165 -14.69 10.32 -10.51
CA PHE A 165 -15.10 8.92 -10.52
C PHE A 165 -14.06 8.10 -9.74
N VAL A 166 -14.49 7.50 -8.66
CA VAL A 166 -13.71 6.50 -7.93
C VAL A 166 -14.14 5.12 -8.40
N PHE A 167 -13.26 4.44 -9.12
CA PHE A 167 -13.48 3.03 -9.44
C PHE A 167 -12.77 2.19 -8.39
N ALA A 168 -13.53 1.47 -7.59
CA ALA A 168 -12.99 0.41 -6.74
C ALA A 168 -13.28 -0.93 -7.44
N PHE A 169 -12.26 -1.60 -7.92
CA PHE A 169 -12.38 -2.97 -8.42
C PHE A 169 -12.03 -3.92 -7.29
N THR A 170 -13.00 -4.72 -6.86
CA THR A 170 -12.78 -5.87 -5.99
C THR A 170 -13.13 -7.11 -6.81
N ILE A 171 -12.16 -7.96 -7.03
CA ILE A 171 -12.33 -9.26 -7.67
C ILE A 171 -12.30 -10.33 -6.60
#